data_8f86c700dc00f9adc91148a17e2516bd
#
_entry.id   8f86c700dc00f9adc91148a17e2516bd
#
_cell.length_a   1.000
_cell.length_b   1.000
_cell.length_c   1.000
_cell.angle_alpha   90.00
_cell.angle_beta   90.00
_cell.angle_gamma   90.00
#
_symmetry.space_group_name_H-M   'P 1'
#
loop_
_entity.id
_entity.type
_entity.pdbx_description
1 polymer ?
#
loop_
_entity_poly.entity_id
_entity_poly.type
_entity_poly.pdbx_seq_one_letter_code
_entity_poly.pdbx_strand_id
1 'polypeptide(L)'
;MKIVIQIISVIGLVSLAAMVDAMTVEEKQEITYASEAAPKHITDSASFVMFRGETFKTIKKGSNNFTCLVLRNPNGRFEPACLNKQAMETVLPTFEYHTARL
;
A
#
# COMPACT_ATOMS: atom_id res chain seq x y z
N MET A 1 11.26 38.73 23.98
CA MET A 1 12.01 38.22 22.83
C MET A 1 12.28 36.73 22.89
N LYS A 2 12.63 36.16 24.02
CA LYS A 2 12.91 34.74 24.16
C LYS A 2 11.67 33.86 23.92
N ILE A 3 10.47 34.35 24.24
CA ILE A 3 9.20 33.63 24.06
C ILE A 3 8.86 33.43 22.62
N VAL A 4 9.16 34.39 21.73
CA VAL A 4 8.87 34.33 20.31
C VAL A 4 9.67 33.23 19.62
N ILE A 5 10.94 33.05 20.01
CA ILE A 5 11.81 32.01 19.42
C ILE A 5 11.31 30.62 19.80
N GLN A 6 10.80 30.41 20.99
CA GLN A 6 10.25 29.12 21.43
C GLN A 6 8.99 28.74 20.66
N ILE A 7 8.13 29.69 20.35
CA ILE A 7 6.90 29.46 19.58
C ILE A 7 7.20 28.98 18.16
N ILE A 8 8.21 29.56 17.52
CA ILE A 8 8.63 29.18 16.18
C ILE A 8 9.11 27.73 16.13
N SER A 9 9.87 27.30 17.15
CA SER A 9 10.37 25.92 17.23
C SER A 9 9.23 24.89 17.32
N VAL A 10 8.20 25.19 18.10
CA VAL A 10 7.04 24.29 18.26
C VAL A 10 6.28 24.14 16.97
N ILE A 11 6.07 25.22 16.23
CA ILE A 11 5.37 25.18 14.93
C ILE A 11 6.14 24.32 13.93
N GLY A 12 7.47 24.41 13.89
CA GLY A 12 8.28 23.60 13.00
C GLY A 12 8.17 22.10 13.26
N LEU A 13 8.11 21.70 14.54
CA LEU A 13 7.97 20.30 14.92
C LEU A 13 6.61 19.73 14.50
N VAL A 14 5.53 20.48 14.67
CA VAL A 14 4.18 20.05 14.26
C VAL A 14 4.08 19.86 12.76
N SER A 15 4.70 20.71 11.95
CA SER A 15 4.70 20.59 10.49
C SER A 15 5.40 19.32 10.02
N LEU A 16 6.52 18.95 10.62
CA LEU A 16 7.25 17.73 10.27
C LEU A 16 6.46 16.47 10.62
N ALA A 17 5.79 16.44 11.76
CA ALA A 17 4.97 15.30 12.16
C ALA A 17 3.80 15.06 11.21
N ALA A 18 3.19 16.12 10.67
CA ALA A 18 2.05 16.03 9.77
C ALA A 18 2.42 15.44 8.39
N MET A 19 3.68 15.48 7.98
CA MET A 19 4.11 14.97 6.66
C MET A 19 4.40 13.47 6.64
N VAL A 20 4.45 12.80 7.79
CA VAL A 20 4.85 11.38 7.90
C VAL A 20 3.68 10.42 7.69
N ASP A 21 2.44 10.86 7.87
CA ASP A 21 1.25 10.01 7.89
C ASP A 21 0.32 10.22 6.68
N ALA A 22 0.89 10.31 5.47
CA ALA A 22 0.10 10.71 4.30
C ALA A 22 -0.31 9.52 3.42
N MET A 23 -1.05 8.53 3.96
CA MET A 23 -1.71 7.52 3.14
C MET A 23 -3.01 8.11 2.59
N THR A 24 -3.24 8.00 1.27
CA THR A 24 -4.44 8.52 0.62
C THR A 24 -5.67 7.67 0.95
N VAL A 25 -6.86 8.24 0.74
CA VAL A 25 -8.13 7.50 0.89
C VAL A 25 -8.17 6.31 -0.06
N GLU A 26 -7.70 6.48 -1.29
CA GLU A 26 -7.65 5.41 -2.30
C GLU A 26 -6.76 4.26 -1.85
N GLU A 27 -5.61 4.56 -1.28
CA GLU A 27 -4.70 3.56 -0.75
C GLU A 27 -5.31 2.78 0.41
N LYS A 28 -6.03 3.46 1.30
CA LYS A 28 -6.74 2.81 2.41
C LYS A 28 -7.83 1.87 1.92
N GLN A 29 -8.57 2.27 0.89
CA GLN A 29 -9.59 1.43 0.27
C GLN A 29 -8.97 0.20 -0.39
N GLU A 30 -7.85 0.37 -1.08
CA GLU A 30 -7.15 -0.74 -1.70
C GLU A 30 -6.69 -1.77 -0.66
N ILE A 31 -6.16 -1.32 0.47
CA ILE A 31 -5.77 -2.19 1.57
C ILE A 31 -6.98 -2.96 2.12
N THR A 32 -8.10 -2.29 2.31
CA THR A 32 -9.33 -2.92 2.79
C THR A 32 -9.79 -4.04 1.86
N TYR A 33 -9.79 -3.79 0.56
CA TYR A 33 -10.14 -4.78 -0.45
C TYR A 33 -9.16 -5.95 -0.47
N ALA A 34 -7.87 -5.65 -0.53
CA ALA A 34 -6.83 -6.68 -0.59
C ALA A 34 -6.83 -7.56 0.67
N SER A 35 -7.20 -6.99 1.81
CA SER A 35 -7.25 -7.72 3.09
C SER A 35 -8.30 -8.82 3.12
N GLU A 36 -9.25 -8.82 2.19
CA GLU A 36 -10.27 -9.87 2.12
C GLU A 36 -9.70 -11.21 1.61
N ALA A 37 -8.50 -11.21 1.05
CA ALA A 37 -7.91 -12.40 0.43
C ALA A 37 -7.34 -13.41 1.42
N ALA A 38 -7.16 -13.04 2.69
CA ALA A 38 -6.50 -13.91 3.66
C ALA A 38 -7.02 -13.62 5.08
N PRO A 39 -6.79 -14.54 6.03
CA PRO A 39 -7.16 -14.31 7.42
C PRO A 39 -6.42 -13.11 8.03
N LYS A 40 -7.03 -12.52 9.05
CA LYS A 40 -6.52 -11.32 9.72
C LYS A 40 -5.08 -11.49 10.24
N HIS A 41 -4.73 -12.66 10.75
CA HIS A 41 -3.38 -12.90 11.25
C HIS A 41 -2.30 -12.85 10.15
N ILE A 42 -2.69 -13.02 8.88
CA ILE A 42 -1.79 -12.82 7.74
C ILE A 42 -1.81 -11.35 7.32
N THR A 43 -2.99 -10.76 7.14
CA THR A 43 -3.11 -9.40 6.59
C THR A 43 -2.63 -8.32 7.54
N ASP A 44 -2.68 -8.55 8.85
CA ASP A 44 -2.19 -7.57 9.83
C ASP A 44 -0.69 -7.26 9.68
N SER A 45 0.08 -8.22 9.18
CA SER A 45 1.54 -8.07 9.01
C SER A 45 1.99 -8.16 7.57
N ALA A 46 1.08 -8.24 6.62
CA ALA A 46 1.41 -8.32 5.20
C ALA A 46 1.80 -6.96 4.63
N SER A 47 2.57 -7.00 3.55
CA SER A 47 2.77 -5.83 2.69
C SER A 47 1.57 -5.67 1.76
N PHE A 48 1.33 -4.45 1.31
CA PHE A 48 0.27 -4.16 0.35
C PHE A 48 0.84 -3.36 -0.81
N VAL A 49 0.48 -3.76 -2.03
CA VAL A 49 0.89 -3.07 -3.25
C VAL A 49 -0.35 -2.66 -4.03
N MET A 50 -0.24 -1.59 -4.80
CA MET A 50 -1.32 -1.06 -5.63
C MET A 50 -0.76 -0.79 -7.02
N PHE A 51 -1.51 -1.13 -8.07
CA PHE A 51 -1.08 -0.88 -9.45
C PHE A 51 -1.12 0.61 -9.75
N ARG A 52 0.00 1.14 -10.21
CA ARG A 52 0.18 2.56 -10.54
C ARG A 52 0.88 2.68 -11.88
N GLY A 53 0.12 2.95 -12.95
CA GLY A 53 0.67 3.07 -14.27
C GLY A 53 1.06 1.75 -14.90
N GLU A 54 2.28 1.30 -14.70
CA GLU A 54 2.79 0.08 -15.34
C GLU A 54 3.20 -1.00 -14.35
N THR A 55 3.34 -0.66 -13.07
CA THR A 55 3.82 -1.59 -12.05
C THR A 55 3.01 -1.48 -10.76
N PHE A 56 3.13 -2.48 -9.92
CA PHE A 56 2.63 -2.43 -8.56
C PHE A 56 3.63 -1.70 -7.67
N LYS A 57 3.12 -0.72 -6.92
CA LYS A 57 3.90 0.07 -5.96
C LYS A 57 3.50 -0.30 -4.53
N THR A 58 4.47 -0.39 -3.64
CA THR A 58 4.20 -0.66 -2.23
C THR A 58 3.51 0.54 -1.60
N ILE A 59 2.33 0.32 -1.02
CA ILE A 59 1.58 1.35 -0.30
C ILE A 59 1.60 1.14 1.21
N LYS A 60 1.90 -0.08 1.66
CA LYS A 60 2.14 -0.38 3.07
C LYS A 60 3.14 -1.52 3.15
N LYS A 61 4.21 -1.31 3.91
CA LYS A 61 5.23 -2.33 4.12
C LYS A 61 4.89 -3.18 5.35
N GLY A 62 4.92 -4.50 5.17
CA GLY A 62 4.68 -5.44 6.25
C GLY A 62 5.94 -6.15 6.73
N SER A 63 5.76 -7.10 7.63
CA SER A 63 6.85 -7.83 8.26
C SER A 63 6.82 -9.35 8.02
N ASN A 64 5.72 -9.89 7.50
CA ASN A 64 5.67 -11.29 7.07
C ASN A 64 6.02 -11.38 5.58
N ASN A 65 6.13 -12.59 5.05
CA ASN A 65 6.51 -12.79 3.65
C ASN A 65 5.33 -12.79 2.67
N PHE A 66 4.19 -12.20 3.09
CA PHE A 66 3.01 -12.09 2.23
C PHE A 66 2.84 -10.67 1.72
N THR A 67 2.41 -10.56 0.48
CA THR A 67 2.03 -9.28 -0.13
C THR A 67 0.61 -9.42 -0.69
N CYS A 68 -0.26 -8.52 -0.28
CA CYS A 68 -1.65 -8.51 -0.70
C CYS A 68 -1.90 -7.40 -1.71
N LEU A 69 -2.77 -7.67 -2.68
CA LEU A 69 -3.07 -6.76 -3.77
C LEU A 69 -4.47 -7.03 -4.32
N VAL A 70 -4.95 -6.14 -5.16
CA VAL A 70 -6.22 -6.31 -5.88
C VAL A 70 -5.91 -6.48 -7.36
N LEU A 71 -6.31 -7.63 -7.91
CA LEU A 71 -6.21 -7.89 -9.34
C LEU A 71 -7.45 -7.32 -10.04
N ARG A 72 -7.23 -6.66 -11.18
CA ARG A 72 -8.30 -6.11 -11.98
C ARG A 72 -8.33 -6.82 -13.34
N ASN A 73 -9.45 -7.44 -13.65
CA ASN A 73 -9.63 -8.20 -14.88
C ASN A 73 -10.26 -7.35 -15.98
N PRO A 74 -10.07 -7.71 -17.27
CA PRO A 74 -10.67 -6.98 -18.39
C PRO A 74 -12.20 -6.87 -18.33
N ASN A 75 -12.87 -7.82 -17.64
CA ASN A 75 -14.32 -7.81 -17.50
C ASN A 75 -14.80 -6.94 -16.32
N GLY A 76 -13.93 -6.14 -15.72
CA GLY A 76 -14.27 -5.24 -14.63
C GLY A 76 -14.33 -5.88 -13.25
N ARG A 77 -13.93 -7.13 -13.10
CA ARG A 77 -13.87 -7.79 -11.81
C ARG A 77 -12.64 -7.39 -11.02
N PHE A 78 -12.82 -7.25 -9.72
CA PHE A 78 -11.75 -7.01 -8.77
C PHE A 78 -11.58 -8.26 -7.92
N GLU A 79 -10.35 -8.80 -7.88
CA GLU A 79 -10.05 -10.01 -7.15
C GLU A 79 -8.92 -9.73 -6.15
N PRO A 80 -9.21 -9.78 -4.84
CA PRO A 80 -8.14 -9.65 -3.85
C PRO A 80 -7.29 -10.92 -3.83
N ALA A 81 -5.99 -10.76 -3.66
CA ALA A 81 -5.04 -11.86 -3.59
C ALA A 81 -3.92 -11.54 -2.61
N CYS A 82 -3.48 -12.55 -1.86
CA CYS A 82 -2.28 -12.46 -1.03
C CYS A 82 -1.29 -13.49 -1.52
N LEU A 83 -0.10 -13.06 -1.90
CA LEU A 83 0.94 -13.88 -2.49
C LEU A 83 2.10 -14.01 -1.53
N ASN A 84 2.69 -15.22 -1.43
CA ASN A 84 3.93 -15.39 -0.70
C ASN A 84 5.11 -14.84 -1.52
N LYS A 85 6.29 -14.81 -0.92
CA LYS A 85 7.49 -14.26 -1.56
C LYS A 85 7.78 -14.90 -2.91
N GLN A 86 7.68 -16.22 -3.00
CA GLN A 86 7.96 -16.95 -4.24
C GLN A 86 6.95 -16.58 -5.33
N ALA A 87 5.67 -16.50 -5.00
CA ALA A 87 4.65 -16.11 -5.95
C ALA A 87 4.82 -14.66 -6.42
N MET A 88 5.29 -13.77 -5.54
CA MET A 88 5.59 -12.40 -5.92
C MET A 88 6.69 -12.34 -6.99
N GLU A 89 7.70 -13.17 -6.88
CA GLU A 89 8.81 -13.20 -7.84
C GLU A 89 8.42 -13.83 -9.17
N THR A 90 7.53 -14.83 -9.17
CA THR A 90 7.21 -15.62 -10.37
C THR A 90 5.92 -15.19 -11.04
N VAL A 91 4.91 -14.80 -10.29
CA VAL A 91 3.56 -14.53 -10.81
C VAL A 91 3.30 -13.05 -11.01
N LEU A 92 3.83 -12.18 -10.16
CA LEU A 92 3.56 -10.74 -10.24
C LEU A 92 3.93 -10.11 -11.58
N PRO A 93 5.07 -10.42 -12.21
CA PRO A 93 5.39 -9.85 -13.52
C PRO A 93 4.33 -10.15 -14.59
N THR A 94 3.71 -11.33 -14.54
CA THR A 94 2.62 -11.69 -15.44
C THR A 94 1.39 -10.82 -15.19
N PHE A 95 1.05 -10.58 -13.94
CA PHE A 95 -0.07 -9.72 -13.57
C PHE A 95 0.17 -8.28 -14.03
N GLU A 96 1.38 -7.76 -13.86
CA GLU A 96 1.74 -6.41 -14.32
C GLU A 96 1.60 -6.29 -15.83
N TYR A 97 2.07 -7.29 -16.56
CA TYR A 97 1.97 -7.31 -18.01
C TYR A 97 0.51 -7.26 -18.49
N HIS A 98 -0.35 -8.10 -17.91
CA HIS A 98 -1.76 -8.13 -18.30
C HIS A 98 -2.52 -6.89 -17.85
N THR A 99 -2.26 -6.38 -16.65
CA THR A 99 -2.95 -5.20 -16.12
C THR A 99 -2.63 -3.95 -16.93
N ALA A 100 -1.39 -3.80 -17.38
CA ALA A 100 -0.99 -2.65 -18.18
C ALA A 100 -1.67 -2.60 -19.55
N ARG A 101 -2.28 -3.71 -20.01
CA ARG A 101 -2.96 -3.80 -21.31
C ARG A 101 -4.48 -3.63 -21.21
N LEU A 102 -4.99 -3.42 -20.01
CA LEU A 102 -6.40 -3.13 -19.81
C LEU A 102 -6.74 -1.70 -20.24
#